data_f3f15a57c2a2d91e7d7d34d9d635c900
#
_entry.id   f3f15a57c2a2d91e7d7d34d9d635c900
#
_cell.length_a   1.000
_cell.length_b   1.000
_cell.length_c   1.000
_cell.angle_alpha   90.00
_cell.angle_beta   90.00
_cell.angle_gamma   90.00
#
_symmetry.space_group_name_H-M   'P 1'
#
loop_
_entity.id
_entity.type
_entity.pdbx_description
1 polymer ?
#
loop_
_entity_poly.entity_id
_entity_poly.type
_entity_poly.pdbx_seq_one_letter_code
_entity_poly.pdbx_strand_id
1 'polypeptide(L)'
;MKYPTTIVLMVLITAGSLRAEEAVAEAPPEAAATPEAVSTPSESAAIQAEDTASLETKVGSEVVVEGVVRNVGTGPNGNITFLNFGDRQTGFVAVIFRPAYDKFPEGFDKYSQQKVRVKGALEKYRDRQLQVKIFTPDQLEIVASTTP
;
A
#
# COMPACT_ATOMS: atom_id res chain seq x y z
N MET A 1 -42.27 -8.05 -38.34
CA MET A 1 -43.35 -7.27 -38.95
C MET A 1 -43.52 -5.97 -38.24
N LYS A 2 -43.32 -4.91 -39.00
CA LYS A 2 -43.84 -3.57 -38.77
C LYS A 2 -43.27 -2.77 -37.61
N TYR A 3 -42.31 -2.01 -37.96
CA TYR A 3 -42.09 -0.71 -37.35
C TYR A 3 -43.07 0.29 -37.87
N PRO A 4 -43.42 1.27 -37.10
CA PRO A 4 -43.31 2.61 -37.60
C PRO A 4 -42.91 3.61 -36.52
N THR A 5 -42.09 4.44 -36.85
CA THR A 5 -42.28 5.82 -37.32
C THR A 5 -41.94 6.83 -36.22
N THR A 6 -40.83 7.36 -36.41
CA THR A 6 -40.41 8.76 -36.40
C THR A 6 -41.39 9.79 -35.87
N ILE A 7 -40.90 10.52 -34.89
CA ILE A 7 -41.27 11.93 -34.78
C ILE A 7 -40.02 12.72 -34.45
N VAL A 8 -39.60 13.46 -35.41
CA VAL A 8 -38.63 14.54 -35.26
C VAL A 8 -39.39 15.71 -34.67
N LEU A 9 -38.99 16.11 -33.52
CA LEU A 9 -39.39 17.40 -33.01
C LEU A 9 -38.20 18.32 -33.00
N MET A 10 -38.15 19.11 -33.99
CA MET A 10 -37.20 20.19 -34.12
C MET A 10 -37.68 21.34 -33.25
N VAL A 11 -37.00 21.56 -32.17
CA VAL A 11 -37.21 22.79 -31.43
C VAL A 11 -36.12 23.76 -31.77
N LEU A 12 -36.51 24.71 -32.48
CA LEU A 12 -35.73 25.88 -32.78
C LEU A 12 -35.70 26.73 -31.52
N ILE A 13 -34.60 26.84 -30.91
CA ILE A 13 -34.45 27.79 -29.82
C ILE A 13 -33.60 28.93 -30.31
N THR A 14 -34.25 29.99 -30.39
CA THR A 14 -33.68 31.26 -30.68
C THR A 14 -32.59 31.65 -29.70
N ALA A 15 -31.62 32.16 -30.26
CA ALA A 15 -30.50 32.70 -29.62
C ALA A 15 -30.85 33.78 -28.63
N GLY A 16 -30.71 33.43 -27.48
CA GLY A 16 -30.57 34.42 -26.45
C GLY A 16 -29.14 34.77 -26.30
N SER A 17 -28.98 35.95 -26.47
CA SER A 17 -27.77 36.54 -26.33
C SER A 17 -27.18 36.40 -25.02
N LEU A 18 -26.14 35.94 -24.98
CA LEU A 18 -25.58 35.80 -23.92
C LEU A 18 -24.52 36.53 -23.59
N ARG A 19 -24.45 37.05 -22.88
CA ARG A 19 -23.54 37.72 -22.34
C ARG A 19 -22.71 36.93 -21.59
N ALA A 20 -21.77 36.81 -22.03
CA ALA A 20 -20.96 36.07 -21.41
C ALA A 20 -20.30 36.70 -20.41
N GLU A 21 -20.48 36.69 -19.65
CA GLU A 21 -19.93 37.12 -18.71
C GLU A 21 -19.02 36.58 -18.18
N GLU A 22 -18.07 36.75 -18.32
CA GLU A 22 -17.21 36.41 -17.92
C GLU A 22 -16.93 36.40 -16.82
N ALA A 23 -16.79 35.86 -16.36
CA ALA A 23 -16.61 35.56 -15.45
C ALA A 23 -15.54 35.44 -14.94
N VAL A 24 -14.98 35.76 -14.86
CA VAL A 24 -14.13 35.70 -14.35
C VAL A 24 -13.51 35.10 -13.69
N ALA A 25 -13.19 34.65 -13.77
CA ALA A 25 -12.64 34.01 -13.35
C ALA A 25 -11.68 34.16 -12.61
N GLU A 26 -11.57 34.37 -11.99
CA GLU A 26 -10.81 34.44 -11.22
C GLU A 26 -10.49 33.42 -10.66
N ALA A 27 -9.90 32.81 -11.08
CA ALA A 27 -9.42 31.78 -10.67
C ALA A 27 -8.68 31.96 -9.58
N PRO A 28 -8.83 31.51 -8.74
CA PRO A 28 -8.22 31.53 -7.70
C PRO A 28 -7.14 30.84 -7.70
N PRO A 29 -6.33 31.20 -7.64
CA PRO A 29 -5.34 30.69 -7.68
C PRO A 29 -4.92 29.83 -6.96
N GLU A 30 -4.54 29.45 -6.81
CA GLU A 30 -3.99 28.82 -6.37
C GLU A 30 -3.84 28.28 -5.63
N ALA A 31 -4.08 28.27 -5.30
CA ALA A 31 -4.08 27.70 -4.57
C ALA A 31 -3.48 26.78 -4.38
N ALA A 32 -3.09 26.69 -4.65
CA ALA A 32 -2.73 25.96 -4.61
C ALA A 32 -1.94 25.34 -4.35
N ALA A 33 -1.40 25.30 -4.38
CA ALA A 33 -0.53 24.77 -4.17
C ALA A 33 -0.36 24.25 -3.09
N THR A 34 -0.90 23.53 -2.86
CA THR A 34 -0.68 22.89 -1.98
C THR A 34 0.31 22.14 -2.05
N PRO A 35 1.12 22.26 -1.50
CA PRO A 35 2.11 21.49 -1.41
C PRO A 35 1.80 20.37 -0.86
N GLU A 36 1.91 19.55 -1.44
CA GLU A 36 1.87 18.53 -1.01
C GLU A 36 2.49 18.38 -0.02
N ALA A 37 2.06 18.31 0.59
CA ALA A 37 2.39 17.66 1.58
C ALA A 37 3.29 16.64 1.12
N VAL A 38 4.34 16.96 1.16
CA VAL A 38 5.28 16.04 1.34
C VAL A 38 4.79 15.35 2.51
N SER A 39 4.15 14.36 2.26
CA SER A 39 3.97 13.41 3.27
C SER A 39 5.35 13.00 3.62
N THR A 40 5.90 13.73 4.42
CA THR A 40 6.83 13.19 5.34
C THR A 40 6.11 11.97 5.79
N PRO A 41 6.60 10.82 5.49
CA PRO A 41 5.97 9.67 6.03
C PRO A 41 5.83 10.03 7.48
N SER A 42 4.65 10.24 7.84
CA SER A 42 4.31 10.33 9.23
C SER A 42 5.02 9.12 9.76
N GLU A 43 6.00 9.39 10.51
CA GLU A 43 6.68 8.35 11.22
C GLU A 43 5.62 7.77 12.12
N SER A 44 4.77 7.05 11.48
CA SER A 44 3.81 6.21 12.16
C SER A 44 4.68 5.34 13.00
N ALA A 45 4.66 5.58 14.26
CA ALA A 45 5.48 4.88 15.19
C ALA A 45 5.44 3.41 14.79
N ALA A 46 6.58 2.90 14.39
CA ALA A 46 6.66 1.54 13.90
C ALA A 46 6.24 0.60 15.03
N ILE A 47 5.30 -0.27 14.73
CA ILE A 47 4.84 -1.28 15.68
C ILE A 47 5.87 -2.39 15.70
N GLN A 48 6.23 -2.85 16.89
CA GLN A 48 7.16 -3.96 16.97
C GLN A 48 6.51 -5.24 16.48
N ALA A 49 7.24 -6.02 15.69
CA ALA A 49 6.74 -7.27 15.12
C ALA A 49 6.35 -8.30 16.18
N GLU A 50 6.86 -8.14 17.37
CA GLU A 50 6.58 -9.00 18.53
C GLU A 50 5.29 -8.57 19.26
N ASP A 51 4.84 -7.33 19.05
CA ASP A 51 3.61 -6.81 19.65
C ASP A 51 2.40 -7.18 18.80
N THR A 52 2.08 -8.45 18.80
CA THR A 52 0.97 -8.99 18.03
C THR A 52 -0.38 -8.42 18.45
N ALA A 53 -0.53 -8.01 19.71
CA ALA A 53 -1.75 -7.41 20.19
C ALA A 53 -2.05 -6.07 19.53
N SER A 54 -1.05 -5.20 19.45
CA SER A 54 -1.18 -3.93 18.74
C SER A 54 -1.38 -4.13 17.24
N LEU A 55 -0.70 -5.11 16.66
CA LEU A 55 -0.88 -5.45 15.26
C LEU A 55 -2.30 -5.95 14.97
N GLU A 56 -2.87 -6.79 15.81
CA GLU A 56 -4.24 -7.28 15.62
C GLU A 56 -5.28 -6.17 15.53
N THR A 57 -5.09 -5.10 16.28
CA THR A 57 -6.00 -3.95 16.23
C THR A 57 -5.92 -3.17 14.92
N LYS A 58 -4.86 -3.38 14.15
CA LYS A 58 -4.58 -2.68 12.90
C LYS A 58 -4.82 -3.54 11.66
N VAL A 59 -5.35 -4.72 11.82
CA VAL A 59 -5.67 -5.60 10.68
C VAL A 59 -6.59 -4.86 9.70
N GLY A 60 -6.27 -4.91 8.43
CA GLY A 60 -6.99 -4.20 7.38
C GLY A 60 -6.48 -2.78 7.13
N SER A 61 -5.53 -2.31 7.90
CA SER A 61 -4.91 -0.99 7.72
C SER A 61 -3.47 -1.12 7.24
N GLU A 62 -2.97 -0.06 6.66
CA GLU A 62 -1.56 0.03 6.34
C GLU A 62 -0.76 0.33 7.61
N VAL A 63 0.28 -0.44 7.83
CA VAL A 63 1.11 -0.35 9.02
C VAL A 63 2.58 -0.30 8.67
N VAL A 64 3.36 0.20 9.61
CA VAL A 64 4.81 0.10 9.60
C VAL A 64 5.19 -0.83 10.76
N VAL A 65 5.78 -1.95 10.44
CA VAL A 65 6.19 -2.95 11.43
C VAL A 65 7.71 -3.04 11.45
N GLU A 66 8.29 -3.06 12.61
CA GLU A 66 9.74 -3.16 12.79
C GLU A 66 10.08 -4.36 13.66
N GLY A 67 11.07 -5.11 13.26
CA GLY A 67 11.50 -6.28 14.03
C GLY A 67 12.69 -6.97 13.40
N VAL A 68 13.20 -7.97 14.10
CA VAL A 68 14.31 -8.80 13.63
C VAL A 68 13.77 -10.02 12.89
N VAL A 69 14.23 -10.21 11.67
CA VAL A 69 13.89 -11.41 10.90
C VAL A 69 14.66 -12.58 11.49
N ARG A 70 13.94 -13.50 12.09
CA ARG A 70 14.56 -14.69 12.71
C ARG A 70 14.93 -15.75 11.68
N ASN A 71 14.11 -15.87 10.65
CA ASN A 71 14.32 -16.88 9.64
C ASN A 71 13.68 -16.47 8.32
N VAL A 72 14.38 -16.80 7.24
CA VAL A 72 13.86 -16.68 5.88
C VAL A 72 13.52 -18.08 5.40
N GLY A 73 12.29 -18.27 4.98
CA GLY A 73 11.83 -19.58 4.50
C GLY A 73 11.18 -19.45 3.14
N THR A 74 11.30 -20.50 2.36
CA THR A 74 10.66 -20.58 1.05
C THR A 74 9.57 -21.63 1.08
N GLY A 75 8.44 -21.33 0.49
CA GLY A 75 7.34 -22.28 0.37
C GLY A 75 7.68 -23.48 -0.52
N PRO A 76 6.89 -24.54 -0.42
CA PRO A 76 7.19 -25.82 -1.06
C PRO A 76 7.47 -25.76 -2.57
N ASN A 77 6.85 -24.82 -3.25
CA ASN A 77 6.99 -24.67 -4.68
C ASN A 77 7.93 -23.54 -5.11
N GLY A 78 8.65 -22.95 -4.17
CA GLY A 78 9.55 -21.83 -4.46
C GLY A 78 8.86 -20.56 -4.93
N ASN A 79 7.54 -20.47 -4.79
CA ASN A 79 6.75 -19.35 -5.30
C ASN A 79 6.47 -18.26 -4.24
N ILE A 80 6.83 -18.54 -3.02
CA ILE A 80 6.57 -17.65 -1.89
C ILE A 80 7.77 -17.70 -0.96
N THR A 81 8.22 -16.54 -0.54
CA THR A 81 9.24 -16.40 0.50
C THR A 81 8.61 -15.76 1.74
N PHE A 82 8.95 -16.30 2.88
CA PHE A 82 8.48 -15.84 4.18
C PHE A 82 9.63 -15.26 4.99
N LEU A 83 9.47 -14.05 5.45
CA LEU A 83 10.36 -13.46 6.45
C LEU A 83 9.65 -13.56 7.81
N ASN A 84 10.12 -14.45 8.63
CA ASN A 84 9.50 -14.73 9.93
C ASN A 84 10.15 -13.87 11.02
N PHE A 85 9.32 -13.09 11.72
CA PHE A 85 9.78 -12.22 12.81
C PHE A 85 9.61 -12.84 14.19
N GLY A 86 8.77 -13.82 14.32
CA GLY A 86 8.49 -14.51 15.55
C GLY A 86 8.19 -15.97 15.33
N ASP A 87 7.31 -16.50 16.15
CA ASP A 87 6.87 -17.87 15.99
C ASP A 87 6.10 -18.06 14.69
N ARG A 88 6.30 -19.20 14.05
CA ARG A 88 5.71 -19.51 12.77
C ARG A 88 4.18 -19.55 12.78
N GLN A 89 3.58 -19.76 13.92
CA GLN A 89 2.13 -19.99 14.02
C GLN A 89 1.37 -18.76 14.49
N THR A 90 1.99 -17.91 15.28
CA THR A 90 1.32 -16.79 15.93
C THR A 90 2.01 -15.45 15.68
N GLY A 91 3.20 -15.49 15.10
CA GLY A 91 4.00 -14.30 14.89
C GLY A 91 3.63 -13.54 13.62
N PHE A 92 4.24 -12.39 13.49
CA PHE A 92 4.16 -11.58 12.28
C PHE A 92 5.08 -12.13 11.18
N VAL A 93 4.60 -12.11 9.95
CA VAL A 93 5.33 -12.61 8.79
C VAL A 93 5.20 -11.62 7.62
N ALA A 94 6.30 -11.31 6.97
CA ALA A 94 6.24 -10.66 5.67
C ALA A 94 6.30 -11.71 4.56
N VAL A 95 5.39 -11.60 3.60
CA VAL A 95 5.22 -12.59 2.55
C VAL A 95 5.56 -11.97 1.20
N ILE A 96 6.48 -12.59 0.47
CA ILE A 96 6.91 -12.13 -0.83
C ILE A 96 6.54 -13.20 -1.86
N PHE A 97 5.76 -12.82 -2.87
CA PHE A 97 5.34 -13.72 -3.91
C PHE A 97 6.29 -13.68 -5.10
N ARG A 98 6.39 -14.78 -5.83
CA ARG A 98 7.29 -14.93 -6.98
C ARG A 98 7.28 -13.78 -7.99
N PRO A 99 6.14 -13.18 -8.37
CA PRO A 99 6.15 -12.05 -9.29
C PRO A 99 6.93 -10.83 -8.81
N ALA A 100 7.20 -10.76 -7.51
CA ALA A 100 8.01 -9.68 -6.96
C ALA A 100 9.50 -10.01 -6.89
N TYR A 101 9.90 -11.25 -7.11
CA TYR A 101 11.30 -11.70 -6.95
C TYR A 101 12.28 -10.94 -7.84
N ASP A 102 11.87 -10.63 -9.06
CA ASP A 102 12.71 -9.90 -10.01
C ASP A 102 13.12 -8.51 -9.51
N LYS A 103 12.38 -7.99 -8.55
CA LYS A 103 12.69 -6.70 -7.93
C LYS A 103 13.69 -6.82 -6.78
N PHE A 104 14.05 -8.04 -6.39
CA PHE A 104 14.99 -8.32 -5.31
C PHE A 104 16.23 -9.06 -5.83
N PRO A 105 17.08 -8.39 -6.63
CA PRO A 105 18.22 -9.04 -7.27
C PRO A 105 19.24 -9.64 -6.29
N GLU A 106 19.27 -9.13 -5.09
CA GLU A 106 20.20 -9.61 -4.06
C GLU A 106 19.64 -10.78 -3.25
N GLY A 107 18.43 -11.24 -3.58
CA GLY A 107 17.77 -12.32 -2.85
C GLY A 107 17.22 -11.88 -1.50
N PHE A 108 16.79 -12.84 -0.72
CA PHE A 108 16.11 -12.61 0.55
C PHE A 108 16.94 -12.96 1.79
N ASP A 109 18.02 -13.72 1.58
CA ASP A 109 18.87 -14.19 2.68
C ASP A 109 19.55 -13.05 3.43
N LYS A 110 19.77 -11.94 2.74
CA LYS A 110 20.35 -10.75 3.38
C LYS A 110 19.52 -10.18 4.53
N TYR A 111 18.23 -10.48 4.56
CA TYR A 111 17.35 -10.01 5.63
C TYR A 111 17.40 -10.91 6.87
N SER A 112 17.98 -12.12 6.75
CA SER A 112 18.08 -13.05 7.85
C SER A 112 18.91 -12.46 8.99
N GLN A 113 18.39 -12.51 10.19
CA GLN A 113 19.01 -11.96 11.40
C GLN A 113 19.17 -10.42 11.37
N GLN A 114 18.55 -9.75 10.42
CA GLN A 114 18.58 -8.30 10.34
C GLN A 114 17.33 -7.69 10.95
N LYS A 115 17.49 -6.51 11.51
CA LYS A 115 16.37 -5.69 11.91
C LYS A 115 15.83 -4.99 10.66
N VAL A 116 14.57 -5.23 10.35
CA VAL A 116 13.95 -4.65 9.17
C VAL A 116 12.67 -3.93 9.52
N ARG A 117 12.35 -2.96 8.71
CA ARG A 117 11.09 -2.23 8.76
C ARG A 117 10.26 -2.64 7.56
N VAL A 118 9.04 -3.06 7.81
CA VAL A 118 8.10 -3.53 6.79
C VAL A 118 6.93 -2.57 6.70
N LYS A 119 6.61 -2.10 5.50
CA LYS A 119 5.47 -1.21 5.25
C LYS A 119 4.46 -1.92 4.37
N GLY A 120 3.20 -1.86 4.74
CA GLY A 120 2.14 -2.40 3.91
C GLY A 120 0.86 -2.71 4.65
N ALA A 121 -0.12 -3.21 3.91
CA ALA A 121 -1.40 -3.58 4.48
C ALA A 121 -1.27 -4.84 5.33
N LEU A 122 -1.71 -4.75 6.56
CA LEU A 122 -1.70 -5.86 7.50
C LEU A 122 -2.92 -6.72 7.30
N GLU A 123 -2.72 -7.98 7.05
CA GLU A 123 -3.77 -8.96 6.85
C GLU A 123 -3.66 -10.09 7.87
N LYS A 124 -4.77 -10.74 8.12
CA LYS A 124 -4.79 -11.94 8.95
C LYS A 124 -4.96 -13.17 8.07
N TYR A 125 -4.04 -14.07 8.11
CA TYR A 125 -4.09 -15.31 7.35
C TYR A 125 -4.65 -16.45 8.21
N ARG A 126 -5.74 -17.05 7.74
CA ARG A 126 -6.43 -18.15 8.42
C ARG A 126 -6.78 -17.83 9.89
N ASP A 127 -7.09 -16.57 10.17
CA ASP A 127 -7.45 -16.08 11.49
C ASP A 127 -6.41 -16.29 12.60
N ARG A 128 -5.20 -16.61 12.22
CA ARG A 128 -4.14 -16.91 13.20
C ARG A 128 -2.86 -16.11 13.00
N GLN A 129 -2.46 -15.92 11.76
CA GLN A 129 -1.15 -15.35 11.46
C GLN A 129 -1.27 -13.98 10.86
N LEU A 130 -0.58 -13.03 11.43
CA LEU A 130 -0.50 -11.67 10.91
C LEU A 130 0.52 -11.60 9.79
N GLN A 131 0.13 -11.08 8.64
CA GLN A 131 1.01 -11.00 7.48
C GLN A 131 0.90 -9.66 6.77
N VAL A 132 2.00 -9.26 6.16
CA VAL A 132 2.04 -8.16 5.18
C VAL A 132 2.59 -8.72 3.87
N LYS A 133 1.92 -8.39 2.78
CA LYS A 133 2.37 -8.77 1.43
C LYS A 133 3.35 -7.75 0.90
N ILE A 134 4.48 -8.20 0.44
CA ILE A 134 5.54 -7.36 -0.11
C ILE A 134 5.57 -7.53 -1.63
N PHE A 135 5.48 -6.43 -2.33
CA PHE A 135 5.50 -6.37 -3.80
C PHE A 135 6.69 -5.61 -4.36
N THR A 136 7.31 -4.77 -3.53
CA THR A 136 8.44 -3.94 -3.92
C THR A 136 9.47 -3.87 -2.80
N PRO A 137 10.74 -3.67 -3.14
CA PRO A 137 11.80 -3.57 -2.13
C PRO A 137 11.62 -2.35 -1.20
N ASP A 138 10.98 -1.30 -1.67
CA ASP A 138 10.73 -0.11 -0.85
C ASP A 138 9.85 -0.38 0.37
N GLN A 139 9.12 -1.48 0.35
CA GLN A 139 8.31 -1.90 1.48
C GLN A 139 9.14 -2.60 2.57
N LEU A 140 10.41 -2.90 2.28
CA LEU A 140 11.27 -3.68 3.15
C LEU A 140 12.62 -3.01 3.30
N GLU A 141 12.80 -2.33 4.40
CA GLU A 141 14.01 -1.55 4.69
C GLU A 141 14.82 -2.19 5.81
N ILE A 142 16.10 -2.39 5.60
CA ILE A 142 16.99 -2.85 6.67
C ILE A 142 17.30 -1.65 7.56
N VAL A 143 16.90 -1.75 8.81
CA VAL A 143 17.21 -0.75 9.80
C VAL A 143 18.56 -1.13 10.42
N ALA A 144 19.57 -0.35 10.11
CA ALA A 144 20.87 -0.58 10.71
C ALA A 144 20.71 -0.55 12.23
N SER A 145 21.07 -1.66 12.85
CA SER A 145 21.16 -1.66 14.30
C SER A 145 22.33 -0.77 14.65
N THR A 146 22.04 0.43 15.06
CA THR A 146 23.06 1.23 15.71
C THR A 146 23.29 0.54 17.06
N THR A 147 24.21 -0.39 17.05
CA THR A 147 24.74 -0.90 18.32
C THR A 147 25.51 0.25 18.92
N PRO A 148 25.16 0.69 20.09
CA PRO A 148 25.93 1.74 20.75
C PRO A 148 27.32 1.25 21.10
#